data_f4ea527866c01bf4d612075cf7354986
#
_entry.id   f4ea527866c01bf4d612075cf7354986
#
_cell.length_a   1.000
_cell.length_b   1.000
_cell.length_c   1.000
_cell.angle_alpha   90.00
_cell.angle_beta   90.00
_cell.angle_gamma   90.00
#
_symmetry.space_group_name_H-M   'P 1'
#
loop_
_entity.id
_entity.type
_entity.pdbx_description
1 polymer ?
#
loop_
_entity_poly.entity_id
_entity_poly.type
_entity_poly.pdbx_seq_one_letter_code
_entity_poly.pdbx_strand_id
1 'polypeptide(L)'
;MHQSITIHATENGKFALAKPCELEKLNPKELLLYSTALCAGMTVQAIAEKERVKLLKLEIKMSGELDTEKVEGKSKFESFNIAYNIECKHIDEQPKVSHAVQLATDKYCGGLAMLRKIAPVSHSMSIVSVEVEA
;
A
#
# COMPACT_ATOMS: atom_id res chain seq x y z
N MET A 1 8.79 -4.91 17.79
CA MET A 1 9.03 -3.52 17.36
C MET A 1 8.25 -3.19 16.11
N HIS A 2 7.57 -2.06 16.11
CA HIS A 2 6.77 -1.63 14.97
C HIS A 2 7.65 -1.01 13.89
N GLN A 3 7.41 -1.42 12.63
CA GLN A 3 8.06 -0.83 11.47
C GLN A 3 6.99 -0.37 10.48
N SER A 4 7.18 0.75 9.83
CA SER A 4 6.24 1.22 8.82
C SER A 4 6.91 2.04 7.73
N ILE A 5 6.30 1.98 6.53
CA ILE A 5 6.69 2.76 5.37
C ILE A 5 5.41 3.32 4.75
N THR A 6 5.45 4.58 4.38
CA THR A 6 4.35 5.22 3.66
C THR A 6 4.87 5.71 2.31
N ILE A 7 4.15 5.36 1.25
CA ILE A 7 4.43 5.83 -0.11
C ILE A 7 3.20 6.51 -0.68
N HIS A 8 3.40 7.36 -1.67
CA HIS A 8 2.31 8.00 -2.39
C HIS A 8 2.61 8.01 -3.88
N ALA A 9 1.55 7.91 -4.68
CA ALA A 9 1.68 7.99 -6.12
C ALA A 9 2.06 9.41 -6.54
N THR A 10 2.99 9.50 -7.48
CA THR A 10 3.39 10.75 -8.10
C THR A 10 2.86 10.77 -9.53
N GLU A 11 3.17 11.82 -10.27
CA GLU A 11 2.87 11.87 -11.69
C GLU A 11 3.58 10.73 -12.42
N ASN A 12 3.03 10.30 -13.53
CA ASN A 12 3.60 9.25 -14.39
C ASN A 12 3.59 7.84 -13.78
N GLY A 13 2.68 7.57 -12.84
CA GLY A 13 2.51 6.21 -12.31
C GLY A 13 3.63 5.73 -11.40
N LYS A 14 4.50 6.62 -10.94
CA LYS A 14 5.60 6.30 -10.03
C LYS A 14 5.19 6.59 -8.59
N PHE A 15 5.97 6.09 -7.65
CA PHE A 15 5.74 6.28 -6.22
C PHE A 15 6.96 6.89 -5.56
N ALA A 16 6.71 7.68 -4.52
CA ALA A 16 7.76 8.27 -3.69
C ALA A 16 7.47 8.00 -2.23
N LEU A 17 8.52 7.98 -1.41
CA LEU A 17 8.36 7.92 0.05
C LEU A 17 7.68 9.19 0.53
N ALA A 18 6.71 9.06 1.44
CA ALA A 18 5.97 10.19 1.98
C ALA A 18 6.86 11.12 2.80
N LYS A 19 7.85 10.56 3.49
CA LYS A 19 8.87 11.36 4.18
C LYS A 19 10.08 11.48 3.29
N PRO A 20 10.70 12.67 3.17
CA PRO A 20 11.96 12.82 2.45
C PRO A 20 13.02 11.94 3.10
N CYS A 21 13.24 10.79 2.51
CA CYS A 21 14.18 9.80 3.01
C CYS A 21 14.79 9.12 1.79
N GLU A 22 16.09 8.96 1.81
CA GLU A 22 16.77 8.21 0.78
C GLU A 22 16.57 6.73 1.04
N LEU A 23 16.33 5.94 -0.01
CA LEU A 23 16.17 4.49 0.10
C LEU A 23 17.34 3.84 0.85
N GLU A 24 18.53 4.39 0.69
CA GLU A 24 19.74 3.89 1.34
C GLU A 24 19.67 3.96 2.86
N LYS A 25 18.83 4.83 3.40
CA LYS A 25 18.69 5.00 4.86
C LYS A 25 17.68 4.03 5.46
N LEU A 26 16.94 3.30 4.64
CA LEU A 26 15.99 2.32 5.12
C LEU A 26 16.73 1.06 5.59
N ASN A 27 16.29 0.51 6.72
CA ASN A 27 16.82 -0.78 7.16
C ASN A 27 16.24 -1.92 6.31
N PRO A 28 16.81 -3.13 6.35
CA PRO A 28 16.34 -4.24 5.52
C PRO A 28 14.86 -4.60 5.72
N LYS A 29 14.33 -4.44 6.93
CA LYS A 29 12.94 -4.74 7.23
C LYS A 29 12.01 -3.71 6.62
N GLU A 30 12.40 -2.43 6.66
CA GLU A 30 11.67 -1.36 6.00
C GLU A 30 11.70 -1.52 4.48
N LEU A 31 12.82 -1.99 3.91
CA LEU A 31 12.92 -2.24 2.48
C LEU A 31 11.95 -3.33 2.02
N LEU A 32 11.74 -4.36 2.84
CA LEU A 32 10.74 -5.38 2.54
C LEU A 32 9.34 -4.79 2.49
N LEU A 33 9.00 -3.94 3.47
CA LEU A 33 7.71 -3.25 3.50
C LEU A 33 7.57 -2.32 2.30
N TYR A 34 8.62 -1.59 1.96
CA TYR A 34 8.64 -0.68 0.83
C TYR A 34 8.38 -1.41 -0.49
N SER A 35 9.06 -2.53 -0.73
CA SER A 35 8.88 -3.28 -1.96
C SER A 35 7.46 -3.82 -2.09
N THR A 36 6.86 -4.26 -1.00
CA THR A 36 5.49 -4.77 -1.00
C THR A 36 4.48 -3.64 -1.23
N ALA A 37 4.70 -2.48 -0.61
CA ALA A 37 3.84 -1.30 -0.83
C ALA A 37 3.86 -0.88 -2.29
N LEU A 38 5.04 -0.88 -2.92
CA LEU A 38 5.16 -0.58 -4.36
C LEU A 38 4.36 -1.57 -5.20
N CYS A 39 4.50 -2.87 -4.93
CA CYS A 39 3.78 -3.91 -5.65
C CYS A 39 2.27 -3.69 -5.53
N ALA A 40 1.77 -3.45 -4.33
CA ALA A 40 0.35 -3.21 -4.10
C ALA A 40 -0.13 -1.95 -4.83
N GLY A 41 0.63 -0.87 -4.74
CA GLY A 41 0.28 0.41 -5.38
C GLY A 41 0.22 0.30 -6.90
N MET A 42 1.20 -0.33 -7.49
CA MET A 42 1.23 -0.54 -8.94
C MET A 42 0.05 -1.41 -9.39
N THR A 43 -0.29 -2.42 -8.60
CA THR A 43 -1.42 -3.30 -8.90
C THR A 43 -2.75 -2.56 -8.81
N VAL A 44 -2.95 -1.76 -7.76
CA VAL A 44 -4.18 -0.94 -7.62
C VAL A 44 -4.31 0.02 -8.80
N GLN A 45 -3.22 0.70 -9.17
CA GLN A 45 -3.26 1.63 -10.31
C GLN A 45 -3.60 0.93 -11.61
N ALA A 46 -3.03 -0.24 -11.85
CA ALA A 46 -3.29 -0.99 -13.08
C ALA A 46 -4.76 -1.42 -13.18
N ILE A 47 -5.35 -1.85 -12.07
CA ILE A 47 -6.75 -2.25 -12.04
C ILE A 47 -7.67 -1.04 -12.20
N ALA A 48 -7.38 0.06 -11.49
CA ALA A 48 -8.16 1.29 -11.60
C ALA A 48 -8.16 1.82 -13.03
N GLU A 49 -7.01 1.76 -13.70
CA GLU A 49 -6.89 2.18 -15.10
C GLU A 49 -7.77 1.33 -16.02
N LYS A 50 -7.80 0.02 -15.82
CA LYS A 50 -8.68 -0.87 -16.57
C LYS A 50 -10.16 -0.55 -16.35
N GLU A 51 -10.49 -0.14 -15.13
CA GLU A 51 -11.85 0.28 -14.78
C GLU A 51 -12.15 1.72 -15.21
N ARG A 52 -11.21 2.38 -15.85
CA ARG A 52 -11.31 3.76 -16.32
C ARG A 52 -11.57 4.75 -15.18
N VAL A 53 -10.98 4.50 -14.03
CA VAL A 53 -11.03 5.41 -12.88
C VAL A 53 -9.65 6.04 -12.71
N LYS A 54 -9.62 7.36 -12.65
CA LYS A 54 -8.40 8.10 -12.34
C LYS A 54 -8.33 8.33 -10.84
N LEU A 55 -7.27 7.84 -10.22
CA LEU A 55 -7.02 8.08 -8.81
C LEU A 55 -6.33 9.44 -8.68
N LEU A 56 -6.94 10.35 -7.91
CA LEU A 56 -6.37 11.68 -7.68
C LEU A 56 -5.29 11.63 -6.60
N LYS A 57 -5.43 10.69 -5.67
CA LYS A 57 -4.45 10.44 -4.62
C LYS A 57 -4.46 8.95 -4.32
N LEU A 58 -3.27 8.39 -4.21
CA LEU A 58 -3.08 7.02 -3.75
C LEU A 58 -1.90 7.01 -2.79
N GLU A 59 -2.19 6.79 -1.52
CA GLU A 59 -1.20 6.69 -0.46
C GLU A 59 -1.32 5.32 0.18
N ILE A 60 -0.20 4.67 0.42
CA ILE A 60 -0.17 3.34 1.02
C ILE A 60 0.78 3.35 2.20
N LYS A 61 0.27 2.91 3.35
CA LYS A 61 1.09 2.68 4.53
C LYS A 61 1.19 1.18 4.75
N MET A 62 2.40 0.67 4.64
CA MET A 62 2.71 -0.74 4.92
C MET A 62 3.44 -0.82 6.24
N SER A 63 2.95 -1.64 7.14
CA SER A 63 3.54 -1.77 8.48
C SER A 63 3.62 -3.24 8.89
N GLY A 64 4.43 -3.49 9.90
CA GLY A 64 4.57 -4.82 10.47
C GLY A 64 5.17 -4.76 11.86
N GLU A 65 4.96 -5.84 12.62
CA GLU A 65 5.52 -6.00 13.95
C GLU A 65 6.64 -7.02 13.90
N LEU A 66 7.83 -6.61 14.36
CA LEU A 66 8.98 -7.50 14.48
C LEU A 66 8.96 -8.23 15.81
N ASP A 67 9.51 -9.44 15.83
CA ASP A 67 9.61 -10.28 17.02
C ASP A 67 10.72 -9.83 17.99
N THR A 68 11.44 -8.78 17.67
CA THR A 68 12.52 -8.23 18.48
C THR A 68 12.23 -6.79 18.85
N GLU A 69 12.87 -6.30 19.92
CA GLU A 69 12.73 -4.89 20.36
C GLU A 69 13.57 -3.93 19.54
N LYS A 70 14.56 -4.45 18.82
CA LYS A 70 15.45 -3.69 17.95
C LYS A 70 15.52 -4.38 16.60
N VAL A 71 15.79 -3.63 15.54
CA VAL A 71 16.00 -4.23 14.22
C VAL A 71 17.34 -4.99 14.23
N GLU A 72 17.26 -6.28 14.05
CA GLU A 72 18.41 -7.18 13.99
C GLU A 72 18.33 -8.03 12.73
N GLY A 73 19.45 -8.59 12.29
CA GLY A 73 19.45 -9.45 11.11
C GLY A 73 18.50 -10.64 11.24
N LYS A 74 18.38 -11.18 12.46
CA LYS A 74 17.51 -12.33 12.77
C LYS A 74 16.06 -11.95 13.00
N SER A 75 15.69 -10.67 13.04
CA SER A 75 14.34 -10.23 13.30
C SER A 75 13.38 -10.73 12.23
N LYS A 76 12.21 -11.19 12.64
CA LYS A 76 11.15 -11.68 11.73
C LYS A 76 9.87 -10.94 12.00
N PHE A 77 9.08 -10.72 10.97
CA PHE A 77 7.77 -10.13 11.15
C PHE A 77 6.78 -11.15 11.71
N GLU A 78 6.02 -10.73 12.70
CA GLU A 78 4.94 -11.53 13.31
C GLU A 78 3.59 -11.19 12.69
N SER A 79 3.44 -9.99 12.16
CA SER A 79 2.20 -9.55 11.50
C SER A 79 2.49 -8.39 10.55
N PHE A 80 1.58 -8.21 9.58
CA PHE A 80 1.63 -7.10 8.63
C PHE A 80 0.28 -6.41 8.57
N ASN A 81 0.29 -5.12 8.24
CA ASN A 81 -0.92 -4.37 7.93
C ASN A 81 -0.66 -3.43 6.75
N ILE A 82 -1.59 -3.40 5.80
CA ILE A 82 -1.54 -2.45 4.70
C ILE A 82 -2.78 -1.56 4.77
N ALA A 83 -2.57 -0.25 4.71
CA ALA A 83 -3.64 0.74 4.74
C ALA A 83 -3.56 1.59 3.48
N TYR A 84 -4.70 1.72 2.80
CA TYR A 84 -4.83 2.52 1.59
C TYR A 84 -5.60 3.79 1.90
N ASN A 85 -5.11 4.92 1.39
CA ASN A 85 -5.79 6.20 1.49
C ASN A 85 -5.90 6.76 0.08
N ILE A 86 -7.13 6.80 -0.46
CA ILE A 86 -7.37 7.05 -1.87
C ILE A 86 -8.38 8.17 -2.06
N GLU A 87 -8.12 9.04 -3.03
CA GLU A 87 -9.08 10.04 -3.47
C GLU A 87 -9.43 9.79 -4.94
N CYS A 88 -10.70 9.82 -5.25
CA CYS A 88 -11.22 9.78 -6.60
C CYS A 88 -12.09 11.02 -6.84
N LYS A 89 -12.51 11.25 -8.08
CA LYS A 89 -13.23 12.47 -8.42
C LYS A 89 -14.70 12.41 -8.04
N HIS A 90 -15.40 11.33 -8.44
CA HIS A 90 -16.84 11.20 -8.27
C HIS A 90 -17.20 10.14 -7.26
N ILE A 91 -18.28 10.37 -6.53
CA ILE A 91 -18.74 9.42 -5.50
C ILE A 91 -19.13 8.06 -6.09
N ASP A 92 -19.63 8.05 -7.31
CA ASP A 92 -20.01 6.79 -7.99
C ASP A 92 -18.81 5.95 -8.41
N GLU A 93 -17.60 6.50 -8.35
CA GLU A 93 -16.37 5.76 -8.61
C GLU A 93 -15.89 4.98 -7.39
N GLN A 94 -16.35 5.32 -6.18
CA GLN A 94 -15.89 4.66 -4.96
C GLN A 94 -16.04 3.13 -4.98
N PRO A 95 -17.17 2.55 -5.45
CA PRO A 95 -17.27 1.10 -5.51
C PRO A 95 -16.23 0.45 -6.42
N LYS A 96 -15.88 1.10 -7.54
CA LYS A 96 -14.84 0.61 -8.44
C LYS A 96 -13.46 0.67 -7.80
N VAL A 97 -13.18 1.73 -7.07
CA VAL A 97 -11.92 1.89 -6.34
C VAL A 97 -11.80 0.83 -5.25
N SER A 98 -12.87 0.63 -4.48
CA SER A 98 -12.92 -0.39 -3.44
C SER A 98 -12.67 -1.78 -4.04
N HIS A 99 -13.31 -2.08 -5.17
CA HIS A 99 -13.12 -3.35 -5.86
C HIS A 99 -11.68 -3.53 -6.34
N ALA A 100 -11.07 -2.47 -6.88
CA ALA A 100 -9.68 -2.51 -7.33
C ALA A 100 -8.73 -2.82 -6.16
N VAL A 101 -8.95 -2.17 -5.01
CA VAL A 101 -8.14 -2.41 -3.81
C VAL A 101 -8.32 -3.85 -3.33
N GLN A 102 -9.55 -4.35 -3.27
CA GLN A 102 -9.81 -5.72 -2.85
C GLN A 102 -9.15 -6.74 -3.76
N LEU A 103 -9.26 -6.56 -5.08
CA LEU A 103 -8.62 -7.46 -6.05
C LEU A 103 -7.10 -7.43 -5.92
N ALA A 104 -6.52 -6.24 -5.80
CA ALA A 104 -5.07 -6.10 -5.64
C ALA A 104 -4.61 -6.80 -4.38
N THR A 105 -5.30 -6.54 -3.27
CA THR A 105 -4.91 -7.06 -1.95
C THR A 105 -5.08 -8.57 -1.85
N ASP A 106 -6.22 -9.09 -2.32
CA ASP A 106 -6.57 -10.50 -2.11
C ASP A 106 -6.07 -11.43 -3.21
N LYS A 107 -5.83 -10.92 -4.41
CA LYS A 107 -5.60 -11.80 -5.55
C LYS A 107 -4.37 -11.46 -6.38
N TYR A 108 -4.13 -10.20 -6.72
CA TYR A 108 -3.16 -9.87 -7.75
C TYR A 108 -1.82 -9.32 -7.27
N CYS A 109 -1.71 -8.86 -6.03
CA CYS A 109 -0.40 -8.40 -5.53
C CYS A 109 0.43 -9.59 -5.06
N GLY A 110 1.44 -9.95 -5.85
CA GLY A 110 2.35 -11.05 -5.51
C GLY A 110 3.14 -10.79 -4.23
N GLY A 111 3.48 -9.53 -3.96
CA GLY A 111 4.18 -9.17 -2.73
C GLY A 111 3.37 -9.51 -1.49
N LEU A 112 2.09 -9.12 -1.48
CA LEU A 112 1.20 -9.45 -0.36
C LEU A 112 0.97 -10.95 -0.24
N ALA A 113 0.84 -11.65 -1.37
CA ALA A 113 0.67 -13.10 -1.37
C ALA A 113 1.88 -13.80 -0.74
N MET A 114 3.09 -13.32 -1.03
CA MET A 114 4.30 -13.85 -0.41
C MET A 114 4.35 -13.56 1.09
N LEU A 115 3.99 -12.34 1.50
CA LEU A 115 4.02 -11.98 2.91
C LEU A 115 3.01 -12.79 3.73
N ARG A 116 1.86 -13.16 3.15
CA ARG A 116 0.87 -13.99 3.85
C ARG A 116 1.41 -15.36 4.21
N LYS A 117 2.42 -15.84 3.50
CA LYS A 117 3.10 -17.10 3.83
C LYS A 117 4.06 -16.96 5.00
N ILE A 118 4.41 -15.73 5.34
CA ILE A 118 5.31 -15.42 6.44
C ILE A 118 4.52 -15.16 7.72
N ALA A 119 3.46 -14.34 7.63
CA ALA A 119 2.68 -13.89 8.79
C ALA A 119 1.31 -13.37 8.35
N PRO A 120 0.34 -13.24 9.27
CA PRO A 120 -0.96 -12.68 8.92
C PRO A 120 -0.85 -11.26 8.37
N VAL A 121 -1.65 -10.97 7.34
CA VAL A 121 -1.73 -9.64 6.72
C VAL A 121 -3.16 -9.13 6.87
N SER A 122 -3.32 -7.98 7.51
CA SER A 122 -4.59 -7.28 7.60
C SER A 122 -4.56 -6.06 6.68
N HIS A 123 -5.73 -5.57 6.29
CA HIS A 123 -5.82 -4.39 5.45
C HIS A 123 -6.97 -3.49 5.85
N SER A 124 -6.85 -2.22 5.49
CA SER A 124 -7.90 -1.22 5.63
C SER A 124 -7.83 -0.26 4.44
N MET A 125 -8.93 0.40 4.15
CA MET A 125 -8.96 1.39 3.09
C MET A 125 -9.85 2.56 3.47
N SER A 126 -9.44 3.76 3.05
CA SER A 126 -10.23 4.97 3.14
C SER A 126 -10.33 5.54 1.73
N ILE A 127 -11.54 5.67 1.21
CA ILE A 127 -11.79 6.16 -0.12
C ILE A 127 -12.68 7.39 -0.02
N VAL A 128 -12.20 8.51 -0.55
CA VAL A 128 -12.89 9.79 -0.50
C VAL A 128 -13.08 10.28 -1.93
N SER A 129 -14.24 10.83 -2.22
CA SER A 129 -14.50 11.52 -3.49
C SER A 129 -14.45 13.02 -3.25
N VAL A 130 -13.79 13.76 -4.17
CA VAL A 130 -13.59 15.21 -4.03
C VAL A 130 -14.70 16.04 -4.66
N GLU A 131 -15.50 15.44 -5.55
CA GLU A 131 -16.71 16.07 -6.08
C GLU A 131 -17.93 15.35 -5.53
N VAL A 132 -18.82 16.13 -4.95
CA VAL A 132 -20.14 15.63 -4.54
C VAL A 132 -21.12 16.01 -5.64
N GLU A 133 -21.69 15.01 -6.28
CA GLU A 133 -22.71 15.27 -7.26
C GLU A 133 -24.01 15.71 -6.57
N ALA A 134 -24.52 16.80 -7.04
CA ALA A 134 -25.78 17.32 -6.54
C ALA A 134 -26.97 16.48 -7.03
#